data_67045ce5edc0f9c57bc071bdb81ab6a7
#
_entry.id   67045ce5edc0f9c57bc071bdb81ab6a7
#
_cell.length_a   1.000
_cell.length_b   1.000
_cell.length_c   1.000
_cell.angle_alpha   90.00
_cell.angle_beta   90.00
_cell.angle_gamma   90.00
#
_symmetry.space_group_name_H-M   'P 1'
#
loop_
_entity.id
_entity.type
_entity.pdbx_description
1 polymer ?
#
loop_
_entity_poly.entity_id
_entity_poly.type
_entity_poly.pdbx_seq_one_letter_code
_entity_poly.pdbx_strand_id
1 'polypeptide(L)'
;MKLPSSVRFHQYYLVFHLVSFILNPTMNMQLKIINKSNNPLPRYESVQAAGMDIRCNIAEEVTLQPMERRLLLTGLFIELPQGYEAQIRPRSGLALKRGLTVLNSPGTIDADYRGEVGIILINLSNEPQTIAPGERICQMVIARHEQPEVVEVEVLSDTERGAGGFGHSGVK
;
A
#
# COMPACT_ATOMS: atom_id res chain seq x y z
N MET A 1 -36.95 42.81 -16.27
CA MET A 1 -36.71 41.86 -17.38
C MET A 1 -36.25 40.55 -16.78
N LYS A 2 -37.09 39.49 -16.74
CA LYS A 2 -36.73 38.22 -16.12
C LYS A 2 -36.10 37.34 -17.21
N LEU A 3 -34.91 36.83 -16.99
CA LEU A 3 -34.22 35.90 -17.90
C LEU A 3 -34.99 34.58 -18.00
N PRO A 4 -35.07 33.94 -19.19
CA PRO A 4 -35.75 32.68 -19.38
C PRO A 4 -35.18 31.55 -18.52
N SER A 5 -36.04 30.65 -18.03
CA SER A 5 -35.67 29.56 -17.12
C SER A 5 -34.57 28.61 -17.67
N SER A 6 -34.48 28.47 -18.99
CA SER A 6 -33.48 27.66 -19.68
C SER A 6 -32.03 28.18 -19.53
N VAL A 7 -31.86 29.52 -19.39
CA VAL A 7 -30.55 30.12 -19.24
C VAL A 7 -30.01 29.92 -17.83
N ARG A 8 -30.89 29.86 -16.82
CA ARG A 8 -30.48 29.58 -15.43
C ARG A 8 -29.96 28.14 -15.24
N PHE A 9 -30.56 27.14 -15.88
CA PHE A 9 -30.11 25.76 -15.78
C PHE A 9 -28.72 25.53 -16.38
N HIS A 10 -28.41 26.18 -17.52
CA HIS A 10 -27.08 26.10 -18.14
C HIS A 10 -25.97 26.73 -17.27
N GLN A 11 -26.28 27.83 -16.60
CA GLN A 11 -25.31 28.54 -15.76
C GLN A 11 -24.97 27.75 -14.49
N TYR A 12 -25.94 27.05 -13.88
CA TYR A 12 -25.70 26.17 -12.74
C TYR A 12 -24.94 24.91 -13.14
N TYR A 13 -25.19 24.36 -14.34
CA TYR A 13 -24.46 23.20 -14.86
C TYR A 13 -22.98 23.53 -15.12
N LEU A 14 -22.69 24.68 -15.73
CA LEU A 14 -21.31 25.13 -15.96
C LEU A 14 -20.58 25.43 -14.66
N VAL A 15 -21.21 26.09 -13.69
CA VAL A 15 -20.61 26.38 -12.39
C VAL A 15 -20.35 25.07 -11.62
N PHE A 16 -21.29 24.10 -11.65
CA PHE A 16 -21.11 22.82 -10.97
C PHE A 16 -19.97 22.00 -11.60
N HIS A 17 -19.85 21.99 -12.93
CA HIS A 17 -18.73 21.34 -13.61
C HIS A 17 -17.41 22.07 -13.42
N LEU A 18 -17.39 23.41 -13.39
CA LEU A 18 -16.17 24.18 -13.10
C LEU A 18 -15.72 23.98 -11.65
N VAL A 19 -16.64 24.00 -10.69
CA VAL A 19 -16.36 23.76 -9.27
C VAL A 19 -15.91 22.31 -9.04
N SER A 20 -16.51 21.34 -9.72
CA SER A 20 -16.08 19.93 -9.68
C SER A 20 -14.68 19.73 -10.29
N PHE A 21 -14.34 20.49 -11.33
CA PHE A 21 -13.00 20.45 -11.95
C PHE A 21 -11.93 21.18 -11.11
N ILE A 22 -12.33 22.24 -10.38
CA ILE A 22 -11.44 22.97 -9.46
C ILE A 22 -11.26 22.21 -8.14
N LEU A 23 -12.28 21.46 -7.67
CA LEU A 23 -12.23 20.71 -6.42
C LEU A 23 -11.62 19.30 -6.56
N ASN A 24 -11.47 18.80 -7.80
CA ASN A 24 -10.70 17.60 -8.10
C ASN A 24 -9.69 17.92 -9.22
N PRO A 25 -8.60 18.65 -8.95
CA PRO A 25 -7.46 18.51 -9.82
C PRO A 25 -7.09 17.02 -9.72
N THR A 26 -7.13 16.30 -10.82
CA THR A 26 -6.38 15.06 -10.96
C THR A 26 -4.90 15.46 -10.85
N MET A 27 -4.45 15.77 -9.63
CA MET A 27 -3.03 15.86 -9.37
C MET A 27 -2.49 14.48 -9.73
N ASN A 28 -1.77 14.44 -10.84
CA ASN A 28 -1.12 13.22 -11.31
C ASN A 28 -0.13 12.83 -10.21
N MET A 29 -0.59 11.99 -9.28
CA MET A 29 0.18 11.56 -8.13
C MET A 29 1.43 10.84 -8.65
N GLN A 30 2.59 11.30 -8.24
CA GLN A 30 3.86 10.72 -8.66
C GLN A 30 4.51 10.01 -7.47
N LEU A 31 4.87 8.76 -7.68
CA LEU A 31 5.80 8.03 -6.84
C LEU A 31 7.20 8.21 -7.44
N LYS A 32 8.08 8.95 -6.75
CA LYS A 32 9.47 9.11 -7.20
C LYS A 32 10.29 7.94 -6.68
N ILE A 33 11.12 7.36 -7.55
CA ILE A 33 11.93 6.18 -7.23
C ILE A 33 13.38 6.40 -7.67
N ILE A 34 14.33 6.17 -6.76
CA ILE A 34 15.72 5.91 -7.12
C ILE A 34 15.88 4.39 -7.16
N ASN A 35 16.31 3.87 -8.30
CA ASN A 35 16.60 2.46 -8.49
C ASN A 35 18.12 2.26 -8.57
N LYS A 36 18.69 1.60 -7.55
CA LYS A 36 20.11 1.20 -7.50
C LYS A 36 20.30 -0.29 -7.81
N SER A 37 19.23 -1.00 -8.19
CA SER A 37 19.29 -2.40 -8.63
C SER A 37 19.42 -2.50 -10.16
N ASN A 38 19.72 -3.69 -10.65
CA ASN A 38 19.64 -4.03 -12.08
C ASN A 38 18.24 -4.49 -12.50
N ASN A 39 17.26 -4.49 -11.58
CA ASN A 39 15.88 -4.85 -11.87
C ASN A 39 15.13 -3.71 -12.57
N PRO A 40 14.10 -4.01 -13.37
CA PRO A 40 13.22 -2.98 -13.92
C PRO A 40 12.46 -2.28 -12.78
N LEU A 41 12.04 -1.02 -13.03
CA LEU A 41 11.16 -0.31 -12.10
C LEU A 41 9.87 -1.09 -11.85
N PRO A 42 9.33 -1.03 -10.61
CA PRO A 42 8.00 -1.56 -10.32
C PRO A 42 6.95 -0.94 -11.23
N ARG A 43 5.98 -1.75 -11.63
CA ARG A 43 4.85 -1.30 -12.47
C ARG A 43 3.58 -2.05 -12.10
N TYR A 44 2.45 -1.45 -12.44
CA TYR A 44 1.15 -2.12 -12.41
C TYR A 44 1.05 -3.07 -13.60
N GLU A 45 0.80 -4.34 -13.35
CA GLU A 45 0.74 -5.37 -14.41
C GLU A 45 -0.59 -5.33 -15.19
N SER A 46 -1.62 -4.66 -14.68
CA SER A 46 -2.89 -4.41 -15.35
C SER A 46 -3.43 -3.02 -15.02
N VAL A 47 -4.37 -2.51 -15.84
CA VAL A 47 -4.94 -1.16 -15.70
C VAL A 47 -5.63 -0.94 -14.35
N GLN A 48 -6.16 -2.00 -13.73
CA GLN A 48 -6.86 -1.92 -12.44
C GLN A 48 -6.09 -2.58 -11.29
N ALA A 49 -4.81 -2.90 -11.49
CA ALA A 49 -3.99 -3.44 -10.40
C ALA A 49 -3.81 -2.39 -9.30
N ALA A 50 -4.02 -2.79 -8.05
CA ALA A 50 -3.77 -1.95 -6.88
C ALA A 50 -2.31 -2.01 -6.41
N GLY A 51 -1.58 -3.07 -6.73
CA GLY A 51 -0.21 -3.32 -6.29
C GLY A 51 0.77 -3.45 -7.45
N MET A 52 2.01 -3.06 -7.17
CA MET A 52 3.18 -3.25 -8.05
C MET A 52 4.06 -4.34 -7.46
N ASP A 53 4.46 -5.31 -8.27
CA ASP A 53 5.41 -6.35 -7.82
C ASP A 53 6.79 -5.75 -7.54
N ILE A 54 7.38 -6.10 -6.40
CA ILE A 54 8.72 -5.69 -5.97
C ILE A 54 9.66 -6.89 -6.05
N ARG A 55 10.84 -6.65 -6.64
CA ARG A 55 11.89 -7.65 -6.80
C ARG A 55 12.97 -7.47 -5.74
N CYS A 56 13.57 -8.59 -5.30
CA CYS A 56 14.77 -8.53 -4.48
C CYS A 56 16.00 -8.14 -5.32
N ASN A 57 16.93 -7.45 -4.67
CA ASN A 57 18.25 -7.09 -5.21
C ASN A 57 19.33 -7.81 -4.40
N ILE A 58 19.48 -9.10 -4.66
CA ILE A 58 20.47 -9.98 -4.05
C ILE A 58 21.44 -10.46 -5.14
N ALA A 59 22.72 -10.65 -4.77
CA ALA A 59 23.76 -11.07 -5.71
C ALA A 59 23.70 -12.58 -6.02
N GLU A 60 23.31 -13.37 -5.02
CA GLU A 60 23.25 -14.84 -5.07
C GLU A 60 21.91 -15.32 -4.53
N GLU A 61 21.60 -16.59 -4.80
CA GLU A 61 20.41 -17.22 -4.24
C GLU A 61 20.44 -17.25 -2.71
N VAL A 62 19.28 -17.01 -2.11
CA VAL A 62 19.10 -17.06 -0.66
C VAL A 62 18.09 -18.15 -0.32
N THR A 63 18.52 -19.13 0.46
CA THR A 63 17.65 -20.19 0.97
C THR A 63 17.21 -19.87 2.39
N LEU A 64 15.90 -19.86 2.62
CA LEU A 64 15.27 -19.75 3.92
C LEU A 64 14.83 -21.13 4.40
N GLN A 65 15.34 -21.56 5.55
CA GLN A 65 14.85 -22.76 6.23
C GLN A 65 13.42 -22.54 6.76
N PRO A 66 12.68 -23.60 7.11
CA PRO A 66 11.40 -23.46 7.79
C PRO A 66 11.50 -22.52 8.99
N MET A 67 10.57 -21.58 9.12
CA MET A 67 10.52 -20.51 10.14
C MET A 67 11.68 -19.50 10.11
N GLU A 68 12.61 -19.62 9.17
CA GLU A 68 13.65 -18.61 8.98
C GLU A 68 13.07 -17.35 8.34
N ARG A 69 13.51 -16.19 8.85
CA ARG A 69 13.23 -14.87 8.27
C ARG A 69 14.53 -14.17 7.89
N ARG A 70 14.45 -13.36 6.82
CA ARG A 70 15.58 -12.58 6.36
C ARG A 70 15.13 -11.25 5.76
N LEU A 71 15.90 -10.21 6.02
CA LEU A 71 15.75 -8.94 5.33
C LEU A 71 16.38 -9.06 3.94
N LEU A 72 15.56 -8.88 2.89
CA LEU A 72 16.00 -8.82 1.50
C LEU A 72 15.89 -7.38 1.01
N LEU A 73 16.98 -6.84 0.52
CA LEU A 73 17.05 -5.50 -0.03
C LEU A 73 16.48 -5.48 -1.46
N THR A 74 16.00 -4.31 -1.90
CA THR A 74 15.36 -4.15 -3.21
C THR A 74 16.14 -3.25 -4.16
N GLY A 75 17.09 -2.48 -3.65
CA GLY A 75 17.78 -1.41 -4.39
C GLY A 75 16.91 -0.19 -4.65
N LEU A 76 15.68 -0.14 -4.11
CA LEU A 76 14.72 0.94 -4.32
C LEU A 76 14.70 1.90 -3.13
N PHE A 77 14.71 3.20 -3.43
CA PHE A 77 14.48 4.30 -2.50
C PHE A 77 13.31 5.10 -3.04
N ILE A 78 12.32 5.43 -2.21
CA ILE A 78 11.08 6.05 -2.67
C ILE A 78 10.81 7.38 -1.97
N GLU A 79 10.07 8.25 -2.66
CA GLU A 79 9.49 9.47 -2.10
C GLU A 79 8.02 9.51 -2.45
N LEU A 80 7.18 9.51 -1.42
CA LEU A 80 5.74 9.59 -1.52
C LEU A 80 5.26 11.04 -1.29
N PRO A 81 4.14 11.45 -1.91
CA PRO A 81 3.46 12.66 -1.51
C PRO A 81 2.97 12.60 -0.06
N GLN A 82 2.91 13.75 0.61
CA GLN A 82 2.34 13.84 1.95
C GLN A 82 0.89 13.32 1.98
N GLY A 83 0.51 12.62 3.05
CA GLY A 83 -0.80 11.99 3.23
C GLY A 83 -0.93 10.63 2.53
N TYR A 84 0.20 10.07 2.06
CA TYR A 84 0.26 8.72 1.51
C TYR A 84 1.33 7.89 2.21
N GLU A 85 1.09 6.59 2.24
CA GLU A 85 2.04 5.55 2.65
C GLU A 85 2.24 4.53 1.53
N ALA A 86 3.35 3.79 1.55
CA ALA A 86 3.47 2.58 0.77
C ALA A 86 3.34 1.36 1.70
N GLN A 87 2.42 0.46 1.35
CA GLN A 87 2.21 -0.79 2.08
C GLN A 87 2.88 -1.94 1.35
N ILE A 88 3.76 -2.64 2.05
CA ILE A 88 4.36 -3.88 1.56
C ILE A 88 3.49 -5.06 1.99
N ARG A 89 2.98 -5.77 0.99
CA ARG A 89 2.05 -6.91 1.16
C ARG A 89 2.62 -8.17 0.51
N PRO A 90 2.28 -9.37 1.02
CA PRO A 90 2.68 -10.62 0.39
C PRO A 90 2.05 -10.78 -1.00
N ARG A 91 2.67 -11.62 -1.82
CA ARG A 91 2.09 -12.09 -3.07
C ARG A 91 1.35 -13.41 -2.81
N SER A 92 0.09 -13.47 -3.23
CA SER A 92 -0.78 -14.64 -3.04
C SER A 92 -0.15 -15.93 -3.58
N GLY A 93 0.50 -15.84 -4.75
CA GLY A 93 1.16 -17.00 -5.38
C GLY A 93 2.34 -17.55 -4.57
N LEU A 94 3.15 -16.69 -3.94
CA LEU A 94 4.24 -17.13 -3.06
C LEU A 94 3.69 -17.70 -1.75
N ALA A 95 2.70 -17.04 -1.16
CA ALA A 95 2.08 -17.49 0.07
C ALA A 95 1.46 -18.88 -0.09
N LEU A 96 0.65 -19.09 -1.13
CA LEU A 96 -0.05 -20.35 -1.36
C LEU A 96 0.89 -21.50 -1.77
N LYS A 97 1.82 -21.25 -2.71
CA LYS A 97 2.62 -22.32 -3.33
C LYS A 97 3.90 -22.64 -2.58
N ARG A 98 4.44 -21.65 -1.84
CA ARG A 98 5.76 -21.75 -1.21
C ARG A 98 5.76 -21.44 0.28
N GLY A 99 4.63 -21.02 0.85
CA GLY A 99 4.57 -20.60 2.25
C GLY A 99 5.41 -19.37 2.58
N LEU A 100 5.85 -18.61 1.56
CA LEU A 100 6.63 -17.39 1.75
C LEU A 100 5.71 -16.19 1.92
N THR A 101 5.96 -15.39 2.96
CA THR A 101 5.18 -14.20 3.24
C THR A 101 6.06 -13.06 3.79
N VAL A 102 5.52 -11.85 3.78
CA VAL A 102 6.14 -10.70 4.47
C VAL A 102 5.76 -10.76 5.93
N LEU A 103 6.75 -10.83 6.83
CA LEU A 103 6.53 -11.08 8.25
C LEU A 103 5.73 -9.96 8.93
N ASN A 104 6.02 -8.72 8.62
CA ASN A 104 5.38 -7.52 9.18
C ASN A 104 4.25 -6.99 8.26
N SER A 105 3.52 -7.86 7.60
CA SER A 105 2.48 -7.45 6.66
C SER A 105 1.21 -6.92 7.34
N PRO A 106 0.65 -5.78 6.86
CA PRO A 106 1.24 -4.87 5.87
C PRO A 106 2.41 -4.07 6.45
N GLY A 107 3.57 -4.12 5.77
CA GLY A 107 4.73 -3.30 6.15
C GLY A 107 4.48 -1.85 5.74
N THR A 108 4.62 -0.91 6.65
CA THR A 108 4.41 0.52 6.40
C THR A 108 5.71 1.20 6.00
N ILE A 109 5.66 1.99 4.93
CA ILE A 109 6.72 2.90 4.52
C ILE A 109 6.14 4.31 4.50
N ASP A 110 6.63 5.15 5.40
CA ASP A 110 6.18 6.51 5.59
C ASP A 110 6.63 7.43 4.44
N ALA A 111 5.87 8.52 4.22
CA ALA A 111 6.16 9.46 3.14
C ALA A 111 7.52 10.18 3.29
N ASP A 112 8.03 10.31 4.50
CA ASP A 112 9.31 10.94 4.83
C ASP A 112 10.49 9.94 4.96
N TYR A 113 10.24 8.63 4.84
CA TYR A 113 11.32 7.64 4.80
C TYR A 113 12.13 7.78 3.51
N ARG A 114 13.47 7.82 3.63
CA ARG A 114 14.41 7.96 2.49
C ARG A 114 15.42 6.82 2.42
N GLY A 115 15.31 5.83 3.32
CA GLY A 115 16.16 4.63 3.28
C GLY A 115 15.78 3.68 2.14
N GLU A 116 16.57 2.63 1.97
CA GLU A 116 16.29 1.57 1.04
C GLU A 116 15.07 0.75 1.49
N VAL A 117 14.18 0.45 0.56
CA VAL A 117 13.04 -0.45 0.80
C VAL A 117 13.57 -1.86 1.03
N GLY A 118 13.42 -2.35 2.25
CA GLY A 118 13.81 -3.70 2.66
C GLY A 118 12.58 -4.55 2.98
N ILE A 119 12.62 -5.83 2.59
CA ILE A 119 11.52 -6.77 2.75
C ILE A 119 11.90 -7.85 3.75
N ILE A 120 11.18 -7.95 4.87
CA ILE A 120 11.34 -9.01 5.85
C ILE A 120 10.53 -10.21 5.38
N LEU A 121 11.17 -11.13 4.66
CA LEU A 121 10.53 -12.35 4.18
C LEU A 121 10.70 -13.47 5.19
N ILE A 122 9.65 -14.27 5.41
CA ILE A 122 9.66 -15.46 6.27
C ILE A 122 9.16 -16.67 5.50
N ASN A 123 9.75 -17.84 5.77
CA ASN A 123 9.30 -19.13 5.28
C ASN A 123 8.44 -19.82 6.34
N LEU A 124 7.13 -19.91 6.09
CA LEU A 124 6.15 -20.62 6.92
C LEU A 124 5.82 -22.03 6.39
N SER A 125 6.54 -22.50 5.36
CA SER A 125 6.41 -23.89 4.90
C SER A 125 7.29 -24.84 5.72
N ASN A 126 7.10 -26.14 5.52
CA ASN A 126 7.90 -27.19 6.17
C ASN A 126 9.18 -27.55 5.39
N GLU A 127 9.46 -26.88 4.28
CA GLU A 127 10.59 -27.15 3.39
C GLU A 127 11.44 -25.90 3.17
N PRO A 128 12.75 -26.04 2.92
CA PRO A 128 13.59 -24.91 2.53
C PRO A 128 13.07 -24.24 1.25
N GLN A 129 13.09 -22.93 1.23
CA GLN A 129 12.63 -22.12 0.08
C GLN A 129 13.77 -21.23 -0.41
N THR A 130 14.13 -21.39 -1.68
CA THR A 130 15.22 -20.63 -2.30
C THR A 130 14.65 -19.47 -3.11
N ILE A 131 15.17 -18.26 -2.87
CA ILE A 131 14.83 -17.03 -3.59
C ILE A 131 15.99 -16.70 -4.53
N ALA A 132 15.67 -16.55 -5.82
CA ALA A 132 16.65 -16.20 -6.84
C ALA A 132 16.86 -14.67 -6.96
N PRO A 133 18.01 -14.20 -7.43
CA PRO A 133 18.24 -12.80 -7.77
C PRO A 133 17.15 -12.26 -8.71
N GLY A 134 16.62 -11.07 -8.38
CA GLY A 134 15.58 -10.43 -9.20
C GLY A 134 14.19 -11.07 -9.10
N GLU A 135 13.98 -12.05 -8.22
CA GLU A 135 12.67 -12.67 -8.00
C GLU A 135 11.69 -11.65 -7.39
N ARG A 136 10.42 -11.70 -7.81
CA ARG A 136 9.33 -10.89 -7.25
C ARG A 136 8.89 -11.48 -5.92
N ILE A 137 9.23 -10.81 -4.80
CA ILE A 137 9.07 -11.33 -3.44
C ILE A 137 7.89 -10.76 -2.67
N CYS A 138 7.39 -9.60 -3.08
CA CYS A 138 6.22 -8.95 -2.46
C CYS A 138 5.53 -8.03 -3.46
N GLN A 139 4.50 -7.33 -3.04
CA GLN A 139 3.87 -6.25 -3.79
C GLN A 139 3.79 -4.98 -2.92
N MET A 140 3.87 -3.82 -3.58
CA MET A 140 3.72 -2.50 -2.97
C MET A 140 2.40 -1.89 -3.39
N VAL A 141 1.62 -1.41 -2.42
CA VAL A 141 0.36 -0.68 -2.64
C VAL A 141 0.51 0.72 -2.07
N ILE A 142 0.17 1.73 -2.85
CA ILE A 142 0.14 3.11 -2.38
C ILE A 142 -1.24 3.41 -1.82
N ALA A 143 -1.31 3.85 -0.56
CA ALA A 143 -2.55 4.12 0.14
C ALA A 143 -2.55 5.53 0.75
N ARG A 144 -3.73 6.15 0.86
CA ARG A 144 -3.93 7.32 1.70
C ARG A 144 -4.00 6.92 3.17
N HIS A 145 -3.54 7.79 4.04
CA HIS A 145 -3.71 7.62 5.47
C HIS A 145 -4.17 8.92 6.13
N GLU A 146 -4.77 8.80 7.30
CA GLU A 146 -5.14 9.92 8.17
C GLU A 146 -4.19 9.96 9.37
N GLN A 147 -3.90 11.16 9.85
CA GLN A 147 -3.12 11.40 11.07
C GLN A 147 -3.97 12.22 12.04
N PRO A 148 -4.92 11.59 12.76
CA PRO A 148 -5.72 12.30 13.74
C PRO A 148 -4.86 12.78 14.90
N GLU A 149 -5.26 13.91 15.49
CA GLU A 149 -4.72 14.33 16.77
C GLU A 149 -5.12 13.31 17.86
N VAL A 150 -4.14 12.85 18.62
CA VAL A 150 -4.39 11.95 19.76
C VAL A 150 -4.69 12.79 21.00
N VAL A 151 -5.91 12.66 21.51
CA VAL A 151 -6.37 13.37 22.70
C VAL A 151 -6.67 12.37 23.81
N GLU A 152 -6.03 12.55 24.96
CA GLU A 152 -6.35 11.75 26.16
C GLU A 152 -7.67 12.25 26.80
N VAL A 153 -8.58 11.31 27.04
CA VAL A 153 -9.88 11.59 27.66
C VAL A 153 -10.14 10.60 28.80
N GLU A 154 -10.90 11.01 29.79
CA GLU A 154 -11.27 10.13 30.91
C GLU A 154 -12.39 9.14 30.56
N VAL A 155 -13.28 9.52 29.62
CA VAL A 155 -14.47 8.76 29.26
C VAL A 155 -14.67 8.78 27.76
N LEU A 156 -14.97 7.63 27.17
CA LEU A 156 -15.41 7.49 25.77
C LEU A 156 -16.94 7.48 25.71
N SER A 157 -17.49 7.85 24.54
CA SER A 157 -18.93 7.78 24.31
C SER A 157 -19.44 6.36 24.34
N ASP A 158 -20.66 6.17 24.86
CA ASP A 158 -21.35 4.87 24.89
C ASP A 158 -21.75 4.42 23.48
N THR A 159 -21.72 3.09 23.28
CA THR A 159 -22.21 2.46 22.03
C THR A 159 -22.98 1.17 22.38
N GLU A 160 -23.85 0.71 21.47
CA GLU A 160 -24.56 -0.56 21.64
C GLU A 160 -23.61 -1.75 21.82
N ARG A 161 -22.46 -1.71 21.18
CA ARG A 161 -21.42 -2.76 21.28
C ARG A 161 -20.66 -2.70 22.61
N GLY A 162 -20.49 -1.54 23.19
CA GLY A 162 -19.71 -1.32 24.42
C GLY A 162 -18.31 -1.93 24.31
N ALA A 163 -17.90 -2.66 25.32
CA ALA A 163 -16.59 -3.36 25.39
C ALA A 163 -16.56 -4.73 24.69
N GLY A 164 -17.61 -5.13 23.97
CA GLY A 164 -17.70 -6.42 23.31
C GLY A 164 -16.65 -6.62 22.21
N GLY A 165 -15.78 -7.62 22.38
CA GLY A 165 -14.72 -8.01 21.43
C GLY A 165 -14.59 -9.54 21.34
N PHE A 166 -13.55 -10.03 20.67
CA PHE A 166 -13.13 -11.44 20.59
C PHE A 166 -14.28 -12.44 20.31
N GLY A 167 -15.10 -12.14 19.30
CA GLY A 167 -16.21 -13.01 18.92
C GLY A 167 -17.57 -12.59 19.48
N HIS A 168 -17.72 -11.34 19.95
CA HIS A 168 -18.96 -10.78 20.44
C HIS A 168 -20.18 -10.99 19.51
N SER A 169 -19.97 -11.00 18.18
CA SER A 169 -21.01 -11.27 17.18
C SER A 169 -21.34 -12.76 16.99
N GLY A 170 -20.69 -13.67 17.74
CA GLY A 170 -20.86 -15.12 17.60
C GLY A 170 -20.14 -15.69 16.39
N VAL A 171 -20.24 -17.03 16.23
CA VAL A 171 -19.66 -17.79 15.10
C VAL A 171 -20.73 -18.25 14.09
N LYS A 172 -21.99 -17.88 14.28
CA LYS A 172 -23.11 -18.14 13.35
C LYS A 172 -24.08 -16.98 13.36
#